data_c005c721e47cc78be47d6b9f36cf32ed
#
_entry.id   c005c721e47cc78be47d6b9f36cf32ed
#
_cell.length_a   1.000
_cell.length_b   1.000
_cell.length_c   1.000
_cell.angle_alpha   90.00
_cell.angle_beta   90.00
_cell.angle_gamma   90.00
#
_symmetry.space_group_name_H-M   'P 1'
#
loop_
_entity.id
_entity.type
_entity.pdbx_description
1 polymer ?
#
loop_
_entity_poly.entity_id
_entity_poly.type
_entity_poly.pdbx_seq_one_letter_code
_entity_poly.pdbx_strand_id
1 'polypeptide(L)'
;MRKGLKKIKLLPFLARVLLITFSFSLLLGLNACAKVPQGATSGSEQSKAEKSLKRFRRQFVGPFDTVTDLIAYTPSKESFYAFADIVQERLQYYSDLFTIYDYVGQGEKRRGANLREINAEAAKKPVLADPEVFELVRRGKELSLQLESFNVALGPVTLLWHEAMEQAKMQPEKASLPQEKDLKKAAAHCDPGDIVLDEKARTIFFKDKEMRLDFGGFAKGYAVERIAEELLASGEVHALISVGGNLRSIGSRPDGQAWQVGVLDPRSKNGETLDHFALEQGALVTSGIYERFFTFKGVRYHHIIDPATLYPSKPYISISVSALDSGLADALSTAFFSKSVEEGKKLADTFGVSVLWLMADGGIVKTGQWPACDPKKQD
;
A
#
# COMPACT_ATOMS: atom_id res chain seq x y z
N MET A 1 -7.83 41.60 24.63
CA MET A 1 -6.37 41.47 24.80
C MET A 1 -5.89 40.38 23.80
N ARG A 2 -5.33 40.83 22.66
CA ARG A 2 -4.76 39.97 21.62
C ARG A 2 -3.31 39.68 21.97
N LYS A 3 -2.91 38.41 22.13
CA LYS A 3 -1.50 38.02 22.15
C LYS A 3 -1.17 37.26 20.88
N GLY A 4 -0.21 37.82 20.15
CA GLY A 4 0.21 37.38 18.83
C GLY A 4 0.96 36.05 18.86
N LEU A 5 0.63 35.19 17.92
CA LEU A 5 1.42 34.03 17.55
C LEU A 5 2.55 34.47 16.61
N LYS A 6 3.77 34.23 17.04
CA LYS A 6 4.98 34.42 16.23
C LYS A 6 4.98 33.38 15.08
N LYS A 7 4.97 33.88 13.85
CA LYS A 7 5.24 33.11 12.64
C LYS A 7 6.69 32.60 12.69
N ILE A 8 6.87 31.30 12.81
CA ILE A 8 8.15 30.64 12.56
C ILE A 8 8.29 30.54 11.04
N LYS A 9 9.29 31.21 10.50
CA LYS A 9 9.67 31.15 9.08
C LYS A 9 10.32 29.80 8.80
N LEU A 10 9.62 28.88 8.15
CA LEU A 10 10.18 27.73 7.46
C LEU A 10 10.50 28.16 6.03
N LEU A 11 11.73 28.46 5.78
CA LEU A 11 12.44 28.45 4.49
C LEU A 11 13.93 28.64 4.82
N PRO A 12 14.89 28.02 4.16
CA PRO A 12 14.85 27.32 2.87
C PRO A 12 15.64 25.98 2.87
N PHE A 13 15.01 24.84 2.84
CA PHE A 13 15.71 23.59 2.55
C PHE A 13 15.48 23.11 1.11
N LEU A 14 14.36 23.49 0.50
CA LEU A 14 14.01 23.15 -0.88
C LEU A 14 14.71 23.98 -1.97
N ALA A 15 15.43 25.04 -1.62
CA ALA A 15 16.07 25.95 -2.59
C ALA A 15 17.54 25.60 -2.90
N ARG A 16 18.12 24.53 -2.36
CA ARG A 16 19.53 24.15 -2.61
C ARG A 16 19.75 22.98 -3.56
N VAL A 17 18.70 22.34 -4.07
CA VAL A 17 18.81 21.19 -4.98
C VAL A 17 18.70 21.58 -6.46
N LEU A 18 18.43 22.85 -6.81
CA LEU A 18 18.16 23.27 -8.20
C LEU A 18 19.24 24.19 -8.80
N LEU A 19 20.51 23.99 -8.48
CA LEU A 19 21.58 24.80 -9.10
C LEU A 19 22.92 24.05 -9.23
N ILE A 20 22.90 22.83 -9.80
CA ILE A 20 24.11 22.21 -10.38
C ILE A 20 23.68 21.39 -11.61
N THR A 21 23.32 22.06 -12.68
CA THR A 21 23.42 21.52 -14.05
C THR A 21 23.60 22.72 -14.98
N PHE A 22 24.73 22.89 -15.51
CA PHE A 22 25.15 23.48 -16.79
C PHE A 22 26.52 24.11 -16.66
N SER A 23 27.54 23.38 -17.06
CA SER A 23 28.72 23.91 -17.73
C SER A 23 29.58 22.73 -18.21
N PHE A 24 29.27 22.22 -19.39
CA PHE A 24 30.24 21.45 -20.18
C PHE A 24 30.62 22.34 -21.37
N SER A 25 31.79 22.90 -21.34
CA SER A 25 32.43 23.51 -22.51
C SER A 25 33.83 22.95 -22.69
N LEU A 26 33.93 22.24 -23.77
CA LEU A 26 35.06 21.88 -24.63
C LEU A 26 36.38 22.67 -24.38
N LEU A 27 37.48 21.94 -24.13
CA LEU A 27 38.82 22.31 -24.59
C LEU A 27 39.71 21.07 -24.76
N LEU A 28 40.14 20.87 -25.99
CA LEU A 28 41.12 19.89 -26.44
C LEU A 28 42.55 20.27 -26.01
N GLY A 29 43.32 19.26 -25.67
CA GLY A 29 44.75 19.24 -26.00
C GLY A 29 45.73 19.22 -24.86
N LEU A 30 46.50 18.19 -24.86
CA LEU A 30 47.95 18.02 -24.66
C LEU A 30 48.36 17.04 -23.56
N ASN A 31 49.09 16.01 -24.02
CA ASN A 31 49.76 14.98 -23.24
C ASN A 31 50.80 15.57 -22.26
N ALA A 32 50.74 15.09 -21.01
CA ALA A 32 51.96 14.96 -20.19
C ALA A 32 51.76 13.78 -19.21
N CYS A 33 52.60 12.78 -19.34
CA CYS A 33 52.78 11.71 -18.37
C CYS A 33 53.18 12.26 -17.00
N ALA A 34 52.31 12.14 -16.00
CA ALA A 34 52.66 12.26 -14.60
C ALA A 34 52.11 11.06 -13.83
N LYS A 35 53.00 10.36 -13.12
CA LYS A 35 52.70 9.23 -12.25
C LYS A 35 51.64 9.61 -11.22
N VAL A 36 50.52 8.90 -11.23
CA VAL A 36 49.50 8.97 -10.19
C VAL A 36 50.00 8.20 -8.96
N PRO A 37 50.04 8.81 -7.77
CA PRO A 37 50.20 8.07 -6.54
C PRO A 37 48.89 7.31 -6.29
N GLN A 38 48.96 6.00 -6.13
CA GLN A 38 47.89 5.21 -5.56
C GLN A 38 47.67 5.65 -4.11
N GLY A 39 46.64 6.46 -3.86
CA GLY A 39 46.13 6.81 -2.55
C GLY A 39 44.74 6.22 -2.40
N ALA A 40 44.68 5.06 -1.76
CA ALA A 40 43.44 4.53 -1.22
C ALA A 40 42.84 5.51 -0.23
N THR A 41 41.55 5.84 -0.34
CA THR A 41 40.63 6.13 0.78
C THR A 41 39.29 6.67 0.29
N SER A 42 38.48 5.90 -0.40
CA SER A 42 37.03 6.23 -0.50
C SER A 42 36.11 5.17 0.14
N GLY A 43 36.65 4.00 0.49
CA GLY A 43 35.87 2.94 1.16
C GLY A 43 35.71 3.10 2.68
N SER A 44 36.54 3.95 3.34
CA SER A 44 36.54 4.04 4.81
C SER A 44 35.58 5.08 5.39
N GLU A 45 35.18 6.10 4.63
CA GLU A 45 34.26 7.13 5.13
C GLU A 45 32.80 6.71 4.99
N GLN A 46 32.41 6.05 3.90
CA GLN A 46 31.06 5.49 3.76
C GLN A 46 30.81 4.39 4.81
N SER A 47 31.76 3.49 5.04
CA SER A 47 31.65 2.47 6.08
C SER A 47 31.63 3.03 7.52
N LYS A 48 32.20 4.21 7.76
CA LYS A 48 32.15 4.89 9.06
C LYS A 48 30.82 5.63 9.28
N ALA A 49 30.21 6.21 8.24
CA ALA A 49 28.92 6.86 8.33
C ALA A 49 27.80 5.80 8.59
N GLU A 50 27.80 4.66 7.90
CA GLU A 50 26.85 3.56 8.12
C GLU A 50 26.93 2.99 9.54
N LYS A 51 28.13 2.87 10.13
CA LYS A 51 28.33 2.42 11.52
C LYS A 51 27.75 3.36 12.59
N SER A 52 27.36 4.57 12.24
CA SER A 52 26.79 5.56 13.16
C SER A 52 25.25 5.54 13.20
N LEU A 53 24.58 4.83 12.27
CA LEU A 53 23.13 4.74 12.22
C LEU A 53 22.58 3.89 13.37
N LYS A 54 21.50 4.38 14.00
CA LYS A 54 20.81 3.69 15.11
C LYS A 54 19.40 3.35 14.69
N ARG A 55 18.94 2.17 15.11
CA ARG A 55 17.59 1.69 14.86
C ARG A 55 16.60 2.35 15.81
N PHE A 56 15.52 2.93 15.26
CA PHE A 56 14.40 3.48 16.01
C PHE A 56 13.09 2.90 15.48
N ARG A 57 12.04 2.94 16.32
CA ARG A 57 10.70 2.46 15.99
C ARG A 57 9.66 3.44 16.52
N ARG A 58 8.59 3.66 15.73
CA ARG A 58 7.39 4.41 16.15
C ARG A 58 6.15 3.73 15.61
N GLN A 59 5.12 3.65 16.43
CA GLN A 59 3.77 3.27 16.02
C GLN A 59 2.84 4.47 16.11
N PHE A 60 1.93 4.59 15.15
CA PHE A 60 0.87 5.58 15.17
C PHE A 60 -0.40 5.02 14.50
N VAL A 61 -1.55 5.66 14.75
CA VAL A 61 -2.87 5.26 14.26
C VAL A 61 -3.48 6.46 13.55
N GLY A 62 -4.34 6.23 12.59
CA GLY A 62 -5.12 7.27 11.91
C GLY A 62 -5.24 7.04 10.42
N PRO A 63 -4.19 7.22 9.61
CA PRO A 63 -4.29 7.02 8.18
C PRO A 63 -4.81 5.61 7.82
N PHE A 64 -5.75 5.53 6.88
CA PHE A 64 -6.42 4.29 6.46
C PHE A 64 -7.11 3.49 7.58
N ASP A 65 -7.48 4.16 8.69
CA ASP A 65 -8.14 3.55 9.87
C ASP A 65 -7.38 2.33 10.41
N THR A 66 -6.05 2.38 10.41
CA THR A 66 -5.21 1.26 10.84
C THR A 66 -3.99 1.70 11.63
N VAL A 67 -3.26 0.70 12.16
CA VAL A 67 -1.97 0.90 12.82
C VAL A 67 -0.88 0.96 11.77
N THR A 68 -0.02 1.98 11.86
CA THR A 68 1.25 2.06 11.14
C THR A 68 2.39 1.77 12.09
N ASP A 69 3.31 0.90 11.67
CA ASP A 69 4.56 0.60 12.35
C ASP A 69 5.72 1.03 11.45
N LEU A 70 6.57 1.92 11.96
CA LEU A 70 7.72 2.45 11.24
C LEU A 70 8.99 2.13 11.99
N ILE A 71 9.92 1.46 11.31
CA ILE A 71 11.28 1.22 11.76
C ILE A 71 12.21 1.95 10.80
N ALA A 72 13.19 2.70 11.32
CA ALA A 72 14.22 3.29 10.48
C ALA A 72 15.56 3.36 11.20
N TYR A 73 16.63 3.35 10.41
CA TYR A 73 17.99 3.59 10.88
C TYR A 73 18.35 5.05 10.54
N THR A 74 18.63 5.83 11.59
CA THR A 74 18.95 7.27 11.46
C THR A 74 20.12 7.64 12.37
N PRO A 75 20.82 8.74 12.11
CA PRO A 75 21.95 9.18 12.97
C PRO A 75 21.53 9.53 14.40
N SER A 76 20.30 10.05 14.59
CA SER A 76 19.80 10.46 15.90
C SER A 76 18.29 10.25 16.04
N LYS A 77 17.80 10.32 17.26
CA LYS A 77 16.38 10.24 17.59
C LYS A 77 15.57 11.41 16.99
N GLU A 78 16.15 12.59 16.96
CA GLU A 78 15.54 13.77 16.38
C GLU A 78 15.36 13.63 14.86
N SER A 79 16.38 13.11 14.16
CA SER A 79 16.30 12.78 12.73
C SER A 79 15.23 11.74 12.46
N PHE A 80 15.11 10.73 13.34
CA PHE A 80 14.06 9.71 13.24
C PHE A 80 12.65 10.30 13.39
N TYR A 81 12.43 11.17 14.39
CA TYR A 81 11.10 11.76 14.57
C TYR A 81 10.72 12.67 13.39
N ALA A 82 11.65 13.46 12.88
CA ALA A 82 11.41 14.28 11.68
C ALA A 82 11.05 13.40 10.46
N PHE A 83 11.74 12.28 10.27
CA PHE A 83 11.44 11.31 9.23
C PHE A 83 10.05 10.67 9.43
N ALA A 84 9.73 10.26 10.66
CA ALA A 84 8.45 9.64 10.99
C ALA A 84 7.27 10.61 10.80
N ASP A 85 7.45 11.89 11.09
CA ASP A 85 6.42 12.92 10.87
C ASP A 85 6.16 13.10 9.37
N ILE A 86 7.18 13.11 8.52
CA ILE A 86 7.04 13.13 7.04
C ILE A 86 6.24 11.91 6.57
N VAL A 87 6.59 10.71 7.03
CA VAL A 87 5.87 9.48 6.66
C VAL A 87 4.40 9.56 7.09
N GLN A 88 4.13 10.04 8.29
CA GLN A 88 2.76 10.18 8.81
C GLN A 88 1.94 11.19 8.00
N GLU A 89 2.52 12.36 7.67
CA GLU A 89 1.88 13.38 6.83
C GLU A 89 1.56 12.83 5.43
N ARG A 90 2.50 12.11 4.81
CA ARG A 90 2.27 11.49 3.49
C ARG A 90 1.20 10.41 3.52
N LEU A 91 1.18 9.56 4.55
CA LEU A 91 0.11 8.57 4.73
C LEU A 91 -1.25 9.23 4.91
N GLN A 92 -1.34 10.32 5.68
CA GLN A 92 -2.58 11.08 5.85
C GLN A 92 -3.04 11.68 4.51
N TYR A 93 -2.12 12.26 3.73
CA TYR A 93 -2.42 12.80 2.41
C TYR A 93 -3.04 11.74 1.48
N TYR A 94 -2.43 10.54 1.38
CA TYR A 94 -2.97 9.44 0.57
C TYR A 94 -4.28 8.90 1.13
N SER A 95 -4.43 8.81 2.44
CA SER A 95 -5.68 8.40 3.09
C SER A 95 -6.83 9.35 2.73
N ASP A 96 -6.59 10.67 2.75
CA ASP A 96 -7.57 11.70 2.39
C ASP A 96 -7.91 11.70 0.89
N LEU A 97 -6.95 11.36 0.03
CA LEU A 97 -7.17 11.22 -1.40
C LEU A 97 -7.99 9.99 -1.77
N PHE A 98 -7.76 8.87 -1.10
CA PHE A 98 -8.29 7.56 -1.48
C PHE A 98 -9.54 7.15 -0.69
N THR A 99 -9.96 7.97 0.28
CA THR A 99 -11.21 7.71 1.00
C THR A 99 -12.43 7.81 0.09
N ILE A 100 -13.39 6.90 0.30
CA ILE A 100 -14.73 6.95 -0.31
C ILE A 100 -15.80 7.40 0.69
N TYR A 101 -15.43 7.65 1.94
CA TYR A 101 -16.31 8.05 3.05
C TYR A 101 -16.32 9.57 3.24
N ASP A 102 -17.29 10.09 4.02
CA ASP A 102 -17.48 11.52 4.23
C ASP A 102 -16.43 12.20 5.12
N TYR A 103 -15.55 11.44 5.76
CA TYR A 103 -14.45 11.97 6.52
C TYR A 103 -13.38 12.53 5.59
N VAL A 104 -13.16 13.84 5.63
CA VAL A 104 -12.08 14.51 4.91
C VAL A 104 -11.17 15.17 5.94
N GLY A 105 -9.94 14.67 6.07
CA GLY A 105 -8.90 15.30 6.89
C GLY A 105 -8.53 16.69 6.34
N GLN A 106 -7.90 17.52 7.19
CA GLN A 106 -7.35 18.82 6.80
C GLN A 106 -5.93 18.62 6.20
N GLY A 107 -5.82 17.86 5.11
CA GLY A 107 -4.54 17.53 4.48
C GLY A 107 -4.00 18.60 3.54
N GLU A 108 -2.90 18.27 2.85
CA GLU A 108 -2.25 19.08 1.82
C GLU A 108 -3.23 19.54 0.73
N LYS A 109 -2.90 20.67 0.11
CA LYS A 109 -3.71 21.26 -0.95
C LYS A 109 -3.80 20.33 -2.16
N ARG A 110 -4.96 19.73 -2.39
CA ARG A 110 -5.24 18.84 -3.53
C ARG A 110 -5.19 19.58 -4.86
N ARG A 111 -4.78 18.88 -5.91
CA ARG A 111 -4.68 19.40 -7.29
C ARG A 111 -5.80 18.89 -8.20
N GLY A 112 -6.87 18.35 -7.61
CA GLY A 112 -8.05 17.80 -8.28
C GLY A 112 -8.96 17.07 -7.30
N ALA A 113 -9.94 16.34 -7.84
CA ALA A 113 -10.89 15.57 -7.06
C ALA A 113 -10.25 14.36 -6.38
N ASN A 114 -10.67 14.06 -5.16
CA ASN A 114 -10.36 12.80 -4.48
C ASN A 114 -11.32 11.67 -4.95
N LEU A 115 -11.09 10.45 -4.46
CA LEU A 115 -11.87 9.29 -4.89
C LEU A 115 -13.37 9.40 -4.55
N ARG A 116 -13.72 10.01 -3.40
CA ARG A 116 -15.11 10.25 -3.02
C ARG A 116 -15.81 11.19 -4.01
N GLU A 117 -15.16 12.28 -4.41
CA GLU A 117 -15.68 13.24 -5.38
C GLU A 117 -15.79 12.63 -6.78
N ILE A 118 -14.83 11.76 -7.17
CA ILE A 118 -14.93 10.95 -8.41
C ILE A 118 -16.17 10.08 -8.36
N ASN A 119 -16.40 9.32 -7.28
CA ASN A 119 -17.60 8.49 -7.13
C ASN A 119 -18.92 9.28 -7.15
N ALA A 120 -18.92 10.54 -6.71
CA ALA A 120 -20.11 11.38 -6.69
C ALA A 120 -20.43 12.01 -8.05
N GLU A 121 -19.43 12.32 -8.86
CA GLU A 121 -19.59 13.19 -10.02
C GLU A 121 -19.21 12.55 -11.37
N ALA A 122 -18.36 11.52 -11.39
CA ALA A 122 -17.80 10.98 -12.63
C ALA A 122 -18.85 10.27 -13.52
N ALA A 123 -19.97 9.83 -12.97
CA ALA A 123 -21.12 9.31 -13.73
C ALA A 123 -21.95 10.40 -14.43
N LYS A 124 -21.74 11.68 -14.09
CA LYS A 124 -22.51 12.82 -14.65
C LYS A 124 -21.71 13.58 -15.70
N LYS A 125 -20.41 13.69 -15.53
CA LYS A 125 -19.47 14.43 -16.38
C LYS A 125 -18.03 13.98 -16.15
N PRO A 126 -17.11 14.21 -17.09
CA PRO A 126 -15.67 14.05 -16.84
C PRO A 126 -15.21 14.91 -15.66
N VAL A 127 -14.48 14.34 -14.71
CA VAL A 127 -14.00 15.00 -13.49
C VAL A 127 -12.49 15.06 -13.50
N LEU A 128 -11.92 16.25 -13.31
CA LEU A 128 -10.47 16.44 -13.15
C LEU A 128 -10.04 15.83 -11.83
N ALA A 129 -9.28 14.73 -11.88
CA ALA A 129 -8.78 14.03 -10.72
C ALA A 129 -7.45 14.64 -10.20
N ASP A 130 -7.18 14.48 -8.91
CA ASP A 130 -5.82 14.65 -8.40
C ASP A 130 -4.87 13.68 -9.13
N PRO A 131 -3.60 14.04 -9.42
CA PRO A 131 -2.67 13.16 -10.13
C PRO A 131 -2.54 11.77 -9.53
N GLU A 132 -2.50 11.67 -8.19
CA GLU A 132 -2.35 10.39 -7.50
C GLU A 132 -3.65 9.57 -7.55
N VAL A 133 -4.82 10.22 -7.54
CA VAL A 133 -6.12 9.55 -7.75
C VAL A 133 -6.25 9.05 -9.18
N PHE A 134 -5.83 9.85 -10.17
CA PHE A 134 -5.86 9.43 -11.57
C PHE A 134 -5.01 8.19 -11.79
N GLU A 135 -3.79 8.19 -11.26
CA GLU A 135 -2.87 7.07 -11.40
C GLU A 135 -3.34 5.82 -10.64
N LEU A 136 -3.90 5.99 -9.43
CA LEU A 136 -4.55 4.90 -8.68
C LEU A 136 -5.65 4.25 -9.51
N VAL A 137 -6.55 5.06 -10.11
CA VAL A 137 -7.67 4.56 -10.93
C VAL A 137 -7.17 3.90 -12.20
N ARG A 138 -6.16 4.46 -12.87
CA ARG A 138 -5.53 3.86 -14.05
C ARG A 138 -4.98 2.47 -13.77
N ARG A 139 -4.12 2.34 -12.74
CA ARG A 139 -3.52 1.06 -12.34
C ARG A 139 -4.58 0.06 -11.86
N GLY A 140 -5.54 0.52 -11.04
CA GLY A 140 -6.62 -0.33 -10.56
C GLY A 140 -7.51 -0.85 -11.68
N LYS A 141 -7.83 -0.04 -12.69
CA LYS A 141 -8.55 -0.45 -13.91
C LYS A 141 -7.75 -1.51 -14.68
N GLU A 142 -6.46 -1.28 -14.91
CA GLU A 142 -5.60 -2.23 -15.61
C GLU A 142 -5.56 -3.58 -14.91
N LEU A 143 -5.36 -3.60 -13.58
CA LEU A 143 -5.38 -4.83 -12.79
C LEU A 143 -6.75 -5.52 -12.83
N SER A 144 -7.85 -4.76 -12.80
CA SER A 144 -9.21 -5.31 -12.88
C SER A 144 -9.53 -5.95 -14.23
N LEU A 145 -8.92 -5.45 -15.31
CA LEU A 145 -9.05 -6.05 -16.65
C LEU A 145 -8.15 -7.28 -16.84
N GLN A 146 -7.07 -7.40 -16.06
CA GLN A 146 -6.14 -8.54 -16.11
C GLN A 146 -6.55 -9.68 -15.16
N LEU A 147 -7.21 -9.35 -14.05
CA LEU A 147 -7.49 -10.25 -12.94
C LEU A 147 -9.01 -10.39 -12.75
N GLU A 148 -9.60 -11.46 -13.23
CA GLU A 148 -11.04 -11.74 -13.03
C GLU A 148 -11.48 -11.75 -11.56
N SER A 149 -10.55 -12.04 -10.64
CA SER A 149 -10.77 -12.13 -9.18
C SER A 149 -10.50 -10.82 -8.42
N PHE A 150 -10.21 -9.73 -9.13
CA PHE A 150 -9.99 -8.40 -8.56
C PHE A 150 -10.71 -7.36 -9.40
N ASN A 151 -11.52 -6.49 -8.76
CA ASN A 151 -12.28 -5.49 -9.50
C ASN A 151 -12.49 -4.22 -8.68
N VAL A 152 -11.84 -3.12 -9.10
CA VAL A 152 -12.00 -1.80 -8.46
C VAL A 152 -13.35 -1.15 -8.71
N ALA A 153 -14.11 -1.62 -9.70
CA ALA A 153 -15.47 -1.16 -9.97
C ALA A 153 -16.55 -1.93 -9.17
N LEU A 154 -16.15 -2.83 -8.23
CA LEU A 154 -17.08 -3.62 -7.42
C LEU A 154 -17.82 -2.79 -6.35
N GLY A 155 -17.62 -1.48 -6.31
CA GLY A 155 -18.20 -0.56 -5.34
C GLY A 155 -19.70 -0.69 -5.11
N PRO A 156 -20.55 -0.87 -6.13
CA PRO A 156 -21.99 -1.09 -5.93
C PRO A 156 -22.32 -2.33 -5.09
N VAL A 157 -21.55 -3.40 -5.25
CA VAL A 157 -21.71 -4.66 -4.47
C VAL A 157 -21.10 -4.54 -3.07
N THR A 158 -19.88 -4.00 -2.96
CA THR A 158 -19.20 -3.85 -1.67
C THR A 158 -19.94 -2.89 -0.74
N LEU A 159 -20.65 -1.89 -1.28
CA LEU A 159 -21.51 -1.00 -0.50
C LEU A 159 -22.63 -1.75 0.22
N LEU A 160 -23.32 -2.68 -0.44
CA LEU A 160 -24.38 -3.50 0.19
C LEU A 160 -23.82 -4.34 1.34
N TRP A 161 -22.64 -4.92 1.18
CA TRP A 161 -21.98 -5.67 2.25
C TRP A 161 -21.50 -4.77 3.38
N HIS A 162 -21.01 -3.55 3.07
CA HIS A 162 -20.64 -2.56 4.07
C HIS A 162 -21.85 -2.13 4.92
N GLU A 163 -22.97 -1.80 4.28
CA GLU A 163 -24.22 -1.45 4.96
C GLU A 163 -24.71 -2.58 5.88
N ALA A 164 -24.67 -3.83 5.41
CA ALA A 164 -25.03 -4.99 6.22
C ALA A 164 -24.10 -5.15 7.43
N MET A 165 -22.80 -4.92 7.25
CA MET A 165 -21.81 -4.98 8.33
C MET A 165 -22.03 -3.87 9.37
N GLU A 166 -22.26 -2.64 8.95
CA GLU A 166 -22.52 -1.50 9.84
C GLU A 166 -23.85 -1.70 10.58
N GLN A 167 -24.88 -2.18 9.91
CA GLN A 167 -26.16 -2.53 10.56
C GLN A 167 -25.96 -3.62 11.63
N ALA A 168 -25.19 -4.65 11.30
CA ALA A 168 -24.91 -5.74 12.26
C ALA A 168 -24.09 -5.27 13.47
N LYS A 169 -23.21 -4.28 13.31
CA LYS A 169 -22.45 -3.66 14.42
C LYS A 169 -23.33 -2.78 15.31
N MET A 170 -24.19 -1.95 14.69
CA MET A 170 -25.04 -1.03 15.42
C MET A 170 -26.24 -1.68 16.08
N GLN A 171 -26.85 -2.67 15.40
CA GLN A 171 -28.08 -3.36 15.81
C GLN A 171 -27.97 -4.85 15.50
N PRO A 172 -27.23 -5.65 16.30
CA PRO A 172 -26.97 -7.06 16.02
C PRO A 172 -28.23 -7.91 15.83
N GLU A 173 -29.30 -7.55 16.54
CA GLU A 173 -30.60 -8.23 16.46
C GLU A 173 -31.34 -8.01 15.14
N LYS A 174 -30.97 -6.97 14.38
CA LYS A 174 -31.50 -6.66 13.05
C LYS A 174 -30.54 -7.01 11.92
N ALA A 175 -29.43 -7.69 12.25
CA ALA A 175 -28.47 -8.12 11.25
C ALA A 175 -29.14 -8.93 10.14
N SER A 176 -28.79 -8.65 8.90
CA SER A 176 -29.30 -9.34 7.73
C SER A 176 -28.22 -9.39 6.64
N LEU A 177 -28.34 -10.37 5.74
CA LEU A 177 -27.48 -10.41 4.55
C LEU A 177 -28.10 -9.56 3.43
N PRO A 178 -27.28 -8.98 2.53
CA PRO A 178 -27.77 -8.41 1.29
C PRO A 178 -28.60 -9.46 0.51
N GLN A 179 -29.69 -9.03 -0.10
CA GLN A 179 -30.51 -9.94 -0.90
C GLN A 179 -29.83 -10.27 -2.21
N GLU A 180 -29.89 -11.52 -2.65
CA GLU A 180 -29.25 -11.97 -3.89
C GLU A 180 -29.68 -11.14 -5.12
N LYS A 181 -30.97 -10.78 -5.20
CA LYS A 181 -31.49 -9.94 -6.28
C LYS A 181 -30.83 -8.56 -6.33
N ASP A 182 -30.52 -7.96 -5.13
CA ASP A 182 -29.93 -6.64 -5.04
C ASP A 182 -28.41 -6.72 -5.36
N LEU A 183 -27.75 -7.80 -4.94
CA LEU A 183 -26.36 -8.08 -5.33
C LEU A 183 -26.22 -8.26 -6.84
N LYS A 184 -27.11 -9.04 -7.48
CA LYS A 184 -27.10 -9.23 -8.94
C LYS A 184 -27.39 -7.93 -9.69
N LYS A 185 -28.32 -7.09 -9.17
CA LYS A 185 -28.58 -5.78 -9.74
C LYS A 185 -27.34 -4.88 -9.63
N ALA A 186 -26.71 -4.82 -8.47
CA ALA A 186 -25.48 -4.03 -8.24
C ALA A 186 -24.32 -4.51 -9.13
N ALA A 187 -24.16 -5.82 -9.33
CA ALA A 187 -23.11 -6.39 -10.16
C ALA A 187 -23.20 -5.99 -11.64
N ALA A 188 -24.39 -5.66 -12.14
CA ALA A 188 -24.56 -5.16 -13.50
C ALA A 188 -23.86 -3.81 -13.75
N HIS A 189 -23.48 -3.09 -12.70
CA HIS A 189 -22.84 -1.77 -12.73
C HIS A 189 -21.33 -1.83 -12.36
N CYS A 190 -20.72 -3.01 -12.48
CA CYS A 190 -19.34 -3.26 -12.00
C CYS A 190 -18.34 -3.57 -13.13
N ASP A 191 -18.60 -3.15 -14.38
CA ASP A 191 -17.66 -3.37 -15.49
C ASP A 191 -16.52 -2.34 -15.46
N PRO A 192 -15.26 -2.73 -15.19
CA PRO A 192 -14.13 -1.80 -15.21
C PRO A 192 -13.87 -1.21 -16.59
N GLY A 193 -14.40 -1.79 -17.68
CA GLY A 193 -14.36 -1.26 -19.04
C GLY A 193 -15.12 0.07 -19.19
N ASP A 194 -16.08 0.35 -18.31
CA ASP A 194 -16.86 1.58 -18.31
C ASP A 194 -16.17 2.76 -17.62
N ILE A 195 -15.01 2.57 -17.03
CA ILE A 195 -14.14 3.65 -16.53
C ILE A 195 -13.42 4.26 -17.74
N VAL A 196 -13.71 5.51 -18.08
CA VAL A 196 -13.06 6.27 -19.15
C VAL A 196 -12.01 7.20 -18.56
N LEU A 197 -10.78 7.10 -19.05
CA LEU A 197 -9.65 7.94 -18.63
C LEU A 197 -9.20 8.81 -19.81
N ASP A 198 -9.09 10.11 -19.59
CA ASP A 198 -8.39 11.03 -20.50
C ASP A 198 -7.05 11.43 -19.83
N GLU A 199 -5.96 10.88 -20.32
CA GLU A 199 -4.61 11.13 -19.78
C GLU A 199 -4.16 12.59 -19.95
N LYS A 200 -4.56 13.25 -21.07
CA LYS A 200 -4.14 14.63 -21.35
C LYS A 200 -4.87 15.62 -20.46
N ALA A 201 -6.19 15.44 -20.32
CA ALA A 201 -7.02 16.27 -19.45
C ALA A 201 -6.97 15.81 -17.98
N ARG A 202 -6.44 14.62 -17.71
CA ARG A 202 -6.43 13.96 -16.40
C ARG A 202 -7.85 13.87 -15.82
N THR A 203 -8.82 13.48 -16.66
CA THR A 203 -10.21 13.33 -16.23
C THR A 203 -10.64 11.88 -16.18
N ILE A 204 -11.56 11.60 -15.26
CA ILE A 204 -12.21 10.32 -15.08
C ILE A 204 -13.71 10.51 -15.36
N PHE A 205 -14.29 9.58 -16.12
CA PHE A 205 -15.71 9.54 -16.42
C PHE A 205 -16.22 8.10 -16.39
N PHE A 206 -17.41 7.87 -15.87
CA PHE A 206 -18.09 6.58 -15.87
C PHE A 206 -19.20 6.57 -16.91
N LYS A 207 -19.18 5.57 -17.82
CA LYS A 207 -20.29 5.37 -18.77
C LYS A 207 -21.55 4.90 -18.07
N ASP A 208 -21.38 4.05 -17.03
CA ASP A 208 -22.48 3.58 -16.21
C ASP A 208 -22.80 4.58 -15.08
N LYS A 209 -24.09 4.91 -14.91
CA LYS A 209 -24.55 5.93 -13.95
C LYS A 209 -24.56 5.46 -12.50
N GLU A 210 -24.58 4.15 -12.26
CA GLU A 210 -24.62 3.54 -10.93
C GLU A 210 -23.24 3.00 -10.53
N MET A 211 -22.23 3.11 -11.40
CA MET A 211 -20.87 2.70 -11.10
C MET A 211 -20.28 3.43 -9.89
N ARG A 212 -19.54 2.70 -9.08
CA ARG A 212 -18.75 3.22 -7.98
C ARG A 212 -17.43 2.47 -7.90
N LEU A 213 -16.37 3.19 -7.57
CA LEU A 213 -15.05 2.61 -7.33
C LEU A 213 -14.86 2.29 -5.85
N ASP A 214 -14.22 1.16 -5.59
CA ASP A 214 -13.74 0.74 -4.28
C ASP A 214 -12.31 0.22 -4.40
N PHE A 215 -11.39 0.85 -3.68
CA PHE A 215 -9.97 0.53 -3.69
C PHE A 215 -9.50 -0.12 -2.38
N GLY A 216 -10.41 -0.64 -1.56
CA GLY A 216 -10.09 -1.25 -0.27
C GLY A 216 -9.01 -2.34 -0.32
N GLY A 217 -8.94 -3.10 -1.42
CA GLY A 217 -7.92 -4.13 -1.65
C GLY A 217 -6.68 -3.66 -2.44
N PHE A 218 -6.43 -2.33 -2.58
CA PHE A 218 -5.32 -1.82 -3.39
C PHE A 218 -4.73 -0.50 -2.86
N ALA A 219 -5.57 0.36 -2.28
CA ALA A 219 -5.18 1.74 -1.96
C ALA A 219 -4.06 1.84 -0.92
N LYS A 220 -4.03 0.93 0.07
CA LYS A 220 -3.00 0.95 1.12
C LYS A 220 -1.63 0.58 0.54
N GLY A 221 -1.58 -0.52 -0.21
CA GLY A 221 -0.35 -0.97 -0.87
C GLY A 221 0.17 0.08 -1.85
N TYR A 222 -0.72 0.68 -2.65
CA TYR A 222 -0.36 1.76 -3.56
C TYR A 222 0.22 2.97 -2.83
N ALA A 223 -0.43 3.45 -1.75
CA ALA A 223 0.06 4.58 -0.96
C ALA A 223 1.45 4.31 -0.36
N VAL A 224 1.65 3.10 0.19
CA VAL A 224 2.92 2.68 0.77
C VAL A 224 4.02 2.62 -0.29
N GLU A 225 3.72 2.13 -1.50
CA GLU A 225 4.67 2.13 -2.62
C GLU A 225 5.06 3.55 -3.03
N ARG A 226 4.07 4.44 -3.21
CA ARG A 226 4.33 5.85 -3.57
C ARG A 226 5.22 6.56 -2.54
N ILE A 227 4.96 6.33 -1.25
CA ILE A 227 5.79 6.88 -0.17
C ILE A 227 7.22 6.31 -0.23
N ALA A 228 7.37 5.01 -0.48
CA ALA A 228 8.67 4.38 -0.61
C ALA A 228 9.47 4.98 -1.79
N GLU A 229 8.83 5.16 -2.95
CA GLU A 229 9.43 5.79 -4.14
C GLU A 229 9.84 7.25 -3.86
N GLU A 230 8.98 8.06 -3.23
CA GLU A 230 9.26 9.45 -2.87
C GLU A 230 10.47 9.56 -1.93
N LEU A 231 10.52 8.71 -0.92
CA LEU A 231 11.61 8.68 0.06
C LEU A 231 12.93 8.23 -0.57
N LEU A 232 12.92 7.20 -1.41
CA LEU A 232 14.11 6.74 -2.14
C LEU A 232 14.61 7.81 -3.12
N ALA A 233 13.71 8.54 -3.78
CA ALA A 233 14.08 9.64 -4.66
C ALA A 233 14.69 10.84 -3.91
N SER A 234 14.40 11.00 -2.61
CA SER A 234 14.95 12.06 -1.77
C SER A 234 16.36 11.78 -1.23
N GLY A 235 16.84 10.54 -1.32
CA GLY A 235 18.17 10.13 -0.87
C GLY A 235 18.21 8.71 -0.34
N GLU A 236 19.31 8.38 0.33
CA GLU A 236 19.50 7.07 0.95
C GLU A 236 18.61 6.92 2.19
N VAL A 237 17.82 5.86 2.22
CA VAL A 237 16.89 5.54 3.30
C VAL A 237 17.03 4.07 3.70
N HIS A 238 17.00 3.81 5.00
CA HIS A 238 17.03 2.47 5.59
C HIS A 238 15.82 2.33 6.50
N ALA A 239 14.68 1.98 5.94
CA ALA A 239 13.43 1.91 6.71
C ALA A 239 12.56 0.71 6.32
N LEU A 240 11.67 0.34 7.23
CA LEU A 240 10.61 -0.63 7.07
C LEU A 240 9.31 0.02 7.54
N ILE A 241 8.32 0.07 6.68
CA ILE A 241 6.99 0.60 7.01
C ILE A 241 5.96 -0.52 6.89
N SER A 242 5.03 -0.59 7.84
CA SER A 242 3.88 -1.51 7.80
C SER A 242 2.60 -0.72 8.09
N VAL A 243 1.64 -0.77 7.19
CA VAL A 243 0.34 -0.08 7.29
C VAL A 243 -0.77 -1.12 7.19
N GLY A 244 -1.32 -1.54 8.34
CA GLY A 244 -2.39 -2.52 8.37
C GLY A 244 -2.11 -3.79 7.56
N GLY A 245 -0.93 -4.41 7.75
CA GLY A 245 -0.51 -5.62 7.04
C GLY A 245 0.16 -5.38 5.68
N ASN A 246 0.24 -4.14 5.19
CA ASN A 246 1.04 -3.77 4.02
C ASN A 246 2.43 -3.35 4.47
N LEU A 247 3.39 -4.27 4.41
CA LEU A 247 4.78 -4.04 4.80
C LEU A 247 5.64 -3.78 3.57
N ARG A 248 6.47 -2.74 3.61
CA ARG A 248 7.39 -2.34 2.52
C ARG A 248 8.76 -1.97 3.08
N SER A 249 9.82 -2.51 2.50
CA SER A 249 11.18 -2.06 2.76
C SER A 249 11.51 -0.82 1.92
N ILE A 250 12.15 0.16 2.52
CA ILE A 250 12.60 1.39 1.88
C ILE A 250 14.13 1.40 2.01
N GLY A 251 14.80 1.03 0.92
CA GLY A 251 16.23 0.73 0.94
C GLY A 251 16.58 -0.56 1.70
N SER A 252 17.86 -0.90 1.68
CA SER A 252 18.43 -2.05 2.39
C SER A 252 18.70 -1.72 3.85
N ARG A 253 18.91 -2.73 4.68
CA ARG A 253 19.47 -2.51 6.02
C ARG A 253 20.93 -1.98 5.93
N PRO A 254 21.37 -1.12 6.87
CA PRO A 254 22.73 -0.57 6.84
C PRO A 254 23.86 -1.62 6.94
N ASP A 255 23.54 -2.79 7.49
CA ASP A 255 24.48 -3.92 7.61
C ASP A 255 24.50 -4.82 6.38
N GLY A 256 23.77 -4.47 5.32
CA GLY A 256 23.65 -5.24 4.09
C GLY A 256 22.85 -6.55 4.21
N GLN A 257 22.21 -6.79 5.35
CA GLN A 257 21.36 -7.97 5.53
C GLN A 257 19.93 -7.72 5.07
N ALA A 258 19.19 -8.78 4.78
CA ALA A 258 17.75 -8.70 4.53
C ALA A 258 16.99 -8.33 5.81
N TRP A 259 15.88 -7.61 5.63
CA TRP A 259 14.92 -7.36 6.70
C TRP A 259 14.25 -8.68 7.11
N GLN A 260 14.30 -9.00 8.40
CA GLN A 260 13.62 -10.20 8.92
C GLN A 260 12.19 -9.80 9.31
N VAL A 261 11.21 -10.32 8.59
CA VAL A 261 9.79 -10.00 8.80
C VAL A 261 9.00 -11.25 9.15
N GLY A 262 8.11 -11.15 10.14
CA GLY A 262 7.23 -12.24 10.55
C GLY A 262 5.87 -12.16 9.87
N VAL A 263 5.34 -13.28 9.41
CA VAL A 263 3.93 -13.44 9.04
C VAL A 263 3.17 -13.80 10.30
N LEU A 264 2.32 -12.90 10.80
CA LEU A 264 1.58 -13.13 12.04
C LEU A 264 0.58 -14.28 11.91
N ASP A 265 0.47 -15.10 12.96
CA ASP A 265 -0.62 -16.07 13.11
C ASP A 265 -1.85 -15.35 13.68
N PRO A 266 -2.92 -15.13 12.89
CA PRO A 266 -4.11 -14.44 13.37
C PRO A 266 -4.89 -15.23 14.43
N ARG A 267 -4.54 -16.49 14.67
CA ARG A 267 -5.14 -17.36 15.69
C ARG A 267 -4.41 -17.22 17.03
N SER A 268 -3.17 -16.74 17.02
CA SER A 268 -2.36 -16.55 18.22
C SER A 268 -2.82 -15.31 18.99
N LYS A 269 -3.06 -15.48 20.28
CA LYS A 269 -3.34 -14.37 21.21
C LYS A 269 -2.07 -13.63 21.67
N ASN A 270 -0.91 -14.24 21.45
CA ASN A 270 0.38 -13.76 21.95
C ASN A 270 1.23 -13.08 20.85
N GLY A 271 0.68 -12.94 19.61
CA GLY A 271 1.43 -12.37 18.50
C GLY A 271 2.49 -13.31 17.91
N GLU A 272 2.29 -14.62 18.03
CA GLU A 272 3.18 -15.61 17.41
C GLU A 272 3.13 -15.49 15.88
N THR A 273 4.20 -15.92 15.24
CA THR A 273 4.32 -15.90 13.79
C THR A 273 4.08 -17.28 13.19
N LEU A 274 3.37 -17.33 12.07
CA LEU A 274 3.22 -18.53 11.23
C LEU A 274 4.53 -18.89 10.56
N ASP A 275 5.27 -17.84 10.15
CA ASP A 275 6.48 -17.96 9.36
C ASP A 275 7.32 -16.70 9.42
N HIS A 276 8.57 -16.80 8.97
CA HIS A 276 9.50 -15.70 8.84
C HIS A 276 9.92 -15.56 7.37
N PHE A 277 10.07 -14.33 6.92
CA PHE A 277 10.42 -13.98 5.57
C PHE A 277 11.65 -13.07 5.56
N ALA A 278 12.66 -13.42 4.79
CA ALA A 278 13.83 -12.57 4.54
C ALA A 278 13.53 -11.63 3.36
N LEU A 279 13.21 -10.37 3.66
CA LEU A 279 12.86 -9.35 2.67
C LEU A 279 14.09 -8.50 2.34
N GLU A 280 14.69 -8.69 1.17
CA GLU A 280 15.81 -7.86 0.70
C GLU A 280 15.30 -6.52 0.20
N GLN A 281 14.33 -6.56 -0.72
CA GLN A 281 13.64 -5.39 -1.30
C GLN A 281 12.18 -5.75 -1.60
N GLY A 282 11.32 -4.72 -1.66
CA GLY A 282 9.93 -4.90 -2.01
C GLY A 282 9.00 -4.92 -0.80
N ALA A 283 7.91 -5.66 -0.93
CA ALA A 283 6.82 -5.68 0.02
C ALA A 283 6.44 -7.11 0.44
N LEU A 284 5.87 -7.22 1.63
CA LEU A 284 5.13 -8.37 2.10
C LEU A 284 3.75 -7.88 2.58
N VAL A 285 2.71 -8.24 1.85
CA VAL A 285 1.33 -7.79 2.13
C VAL A 285 0.49 -8.97 2.56
N THR A 286 -0.25 -8.81 3.65
CA THR A 286 -1.16 -9.84 4.18
C THR A 286 -2.58 -9.31 4.21
N SER A 287 -3.48 -9.99 3.50
CA SER A 287 -4.94 -9.82 3.62
C SER A 287 -5.52 -10.93 4.47
N GLY A 288 -6.51 -10.61 5.33
CA GLY A 288 -7.11 -11.58 6.23
C GLY A 288 -8.58 -11.33 6.54
N ILE A 289 -9.34 -12.41 6.77
CA ILE A 289 -10.78 -12.36 7.04
C ILE A 289 -11.12 -11.96 8.48
N TYR A 290 -10.12 -11.78 9.33
CA TYR A 290 -10.26 -11.49 10.76
C TYR A 290 -10.28 -9.99 11.08
N GLU A 291 -9.93 -9.13 10.12
CA GLU A 291 -9.85 -7.67 10.35
C GLU A 291 -11.24 -7.02 10.37
N ARG A 292 -12.07 -7.30 9.35
CA ARG A 292 -13.40 -6.70 9.20
C ARG A 292 -14.41 -7.78 8.84
N PHE A 293 -15.33 -8.08 9.78
CA PHE A 293 -16.38 -9.09 9.60
C PHE A 293 -17.56 -8.80 10.52
N PHE A 294 -18.69 -9.45 10.24
CA PHE A 294 -19.80 -9.60 11.16
C PHE A 294 -20.25 -11.05 11.20
N THR A 295 -21.02 -11.41 12.23
CA THR A 295 -21.56 -12.77 12.37
C THR A 295 -23.08 -12.73 12.21
N PHE A 296 -23.60 -13.56 11.32
CA PHE A 296 -25.02 -13.74 11.11
C PHE A 296 -25.39 -15.23 11.19
N LYS A 297 -26.31 -15.59 12.09
CA LYS A 297 -26.72 -16.99 12.35
C LYS A 297 -25.54 -17.95 12.55
N GLY A 298 -24.52 -17.53 13.28
CA GLY A 298 -23.33 -18.32 13.58
C GLY A 298 -22.28 -18.40 12.44
N VAL A 299 -22.55 -17.81 11.29
CA VAL A 299 -21.62 -17.76 10.15
C VAL A 299 -20.95 -16.39 10.10
N ARG A 300 -19.63 -16.38 9.91
CA ARG A 300 -18.82 -15.16 9.73
C ARG A 300 -18.87 -14.71 8.27
N TYR A 301 -19.15 -13.41 8.05
CA TYR A 301 -19.13 -12.73 6.76
C TYR A 301 -18.11 -11.60 6.83
N HIS A 302 -17.05 -11.67 6.02
CA HIS A 302 -15.95 -10.72 6.01
C HIS A 302 -16.03 -9.80 4.78
N HIS A 303 -15.14 -8.81 4.72
CA HIS A 303 -15.14 -7.72 3.72
C HIS A 303 -14.53 -8.07 2.36
N ILE A 304 -13.86 -9.23 2.20
CA ILE A 304 -13.22 -9.63 0.95
C ILE A 304 -14.26 -10.35 0.10
N ILE A 305 -14.82 -9.64 -0.87
CA ILE A 305 -15.92 -10.12 -1.72
C ILE A 305 -15.35 -10.71 -3.00
N ASP A 306 -15.80 -11.92 -3.34
CA ASP A 306 -15.50 -12.56 -4.61
C ASP A 306 -16.38 -11.95 -5.72
N PRO A 307 -15.78 -11.33 -6.77
CA PRO A 307 -16.54 -10.72 -7.87
C PRO A 307 -17.43 -11.70 -8.63
N ALA A 308 -17.09 -13.00 -8.67
CA ALA A 308 -17.84 -13.99 -9.40
C ALA A 308 -19.09 -14.47 -8.64
N THR A 309 -18.98 -14.64 -7.32
CA THR A 309 -20.08 -15.12 -6.48
C THR A 309 -20.86 -13.98 -5.83
N LEU A 310 -20.30 -12.78 -5.74
CA LEU A 310 -20.81 -11.58 -5.05
C LEU A 310 -20.91 -11.75 -3.52
N TYR A 311 -20.30 -12.79 -2.96
CA TYR A 311 -20.27 -13.11 -1.54
C TYR A 311 -18.84 -13.10 -0.99
N PRO A 312 -18.68 -13.01 0.35
CA PRO A 312 -17.38 -13.21 0.98
C PRO A 312 -16.72 -14.51 0.55
N SER A 313 -15.47 -14.41 0.11
CA SER A 313 -14.71 -15.54 -0.42
C SER A 313 -14.37 -16.58 0.66
N LYS A 314 -14.06 -17.80 0.22
CA LYS A 314 -13.61 -18.95 1.04
C LYS A 314 -12.53 -19.69 0.19
N PRO A 315 -11.64 -20.46 0.75
CA PRO A 315 -11.57 -21.08 2.08
C PRO A 315 -10.37 -20.62 2.93
N TYR A 316 -9.89 -19.39 2.83
CA TYR A 316 -8.65 -18.93 3.45
C TYR A 316 -8.90 -18.10 4.72
N ILE A 317 -7.99 -18.17 5.71
CA ILE A 317 -7.94 -17.28 6.87
C ILE A 317 -7.15 -16.02 6.51
N SER A 318 -5.98 -16.20 5.89
CA SER A 318 -5.15 -15.10 5.39
C SER A 318 -4.32 -15.54 4.18
N ILE A 319 -3.92 -14.57 3.39
CA ILE A 319 -3.01 -14.74 2.26
C ILE A 319 -1.94 -13.66 2.34
N SER A 320 -0.69 -14.08 2.36
CA SER A 320 0.48 -13.19 2.34
C SER A 320 1.16 -13.26 0.98
N VAL A 321 1.42 -12.10 0.38
CA VAL A 321 2.06 -11.98 -0.94
C VAL A 321 3.31 -11.13 -0.82
N SER A 322 4.44 -11.63 -1.33
CA SER A 322 5.66 -10.84 -1.50
C SER A 322 5.87 -10.50 -2.97
N ALA A 323 6.05 -9.20 -3.23
CA ALA A 323 6.33 -8.64 -4.55
C ALA A 323 7.28 -7.43 -4.44
N LEU A 324 7.83 -6.98 -5.56
CA LEU A 324 8.65 -5.76 -5.58
C LEU A 324 7.81 -4.49 -5.35
N ASP A 325 6.56 -4.47 -5.82
CA ASP A 325 5.60 -3.37 -5.71
C ASP A 325 4.53 -3.72 -4.67
N SER A 326 4.37 -2.86 -3.65
CA SER A 326 3.41 -3.05 -2.56
C SER A 326 1.96 -2.95 -3.03
N GLY A 327 1.67 -2.11 -4.03
CA GLY A 327 0.33 -2.00 -4.63
C GLY A 327 -0.05 -3.30 -5.34
N LEU A 328 0.85 -3.85 -6.16
CA LEU A 328 0.62 -5.15 -6.80
C LEU A 328 0.41 -6.26 -5.76
N ALA A 329 1.22 -6.29 -4.71
CA ALA A 329 1.09 -7.27 -3.63
C ALA A 329 -0.27 -7.16 -2.92
N ASP A 330 -0.78 -5.93 -2.66
CA ASP A 330 -2.09 -5.68 -2.03
C ASP A 330 -3.23 -6.18 -2.93
N ALA A 331 -3.22 -5.83 -4.23
CA ALA A 331 -4.21 -6.30 -5.19
C ALA A 331 -4.22 -7.83 -5.32
N LEU A 332 -3.04 -8.45 -5.45
CA LEU A 332 -2.92 -9.91 -5.57
C LEU A 332 -3.32 -10.63 -4.28
N SER A 333 -2.97 -10.10 -3.10
CA SER A 333 -3.39 -10.70 -1.83
C SER A 333 -4.91 -10.77 -1.71
N THR A 334 -5.64 -9.80 -2.29
CA THR A 334 -7.11 -9.81 -2.40
C THR A 334 -7.60 -10.77 -3.48
N ALA A 335 -6.99 -10.74 -4.68
CA ALA A 335 -7.38 -11.57 -5.82
C ALA A 335 -7.27 -13.08 -5.53
N PHE A 336 -6.25 -13.50 -4.79
CA PHE A 336 -6.04 -14.89 -4.44
C PHE A 336 -7.14 -15.50 -3.57
N PHE A 337 -7.90 -14.69 -2.83
CA PHE A 337 -9.01 -15.19 -2.01
C PHE A 337 -10.12 -15.85 -2.84
N SER A 338 -10.28 -15.48 -4.09
CA SER A 338 -11.29 -16.02 -5.03
C SER A 338 -10.74 -17.12 -5.94
N LYS A 339 -9.54 -17.60 -5.69
CA LYS A 339 -8.88 -18.64 -6.50
C LYS A 339 -8.61 -19.89 -5.66
N SER A 340 -8.65 -21.06 -6.29
CA SER A 340 -8.09 -22.26 -5.67
C SER A 340 -6.57 -22.13 -5.53
N VAL A 341 -5.93 -22.93 -4.68
CA VAL A 341 -4.46 -22.94 -4.52
C VAL A 341 -3.75 -23.20 -5.85
N GLU A 342 -4.30 -24.11 -6.67
CA GLU A 342 -3.69 -24.46 -7.96
C GLU A 342 -3.76 -23.30 -8.98
N GLU A 343 -4.90 -22.60 -9.05
CA GLU A 343 -5.02 -21.38 -9.86
C GLU A 343 -4.15 -20.27 -9.31
N GLY A 344 -4.10 -20.14 -7.98
CA GLY A 344 -3.25 -19.16 -7.29
C GLY A 344 -1.77 -19.37 -7.56
N LYS A 345 -1.26 -20.59 -7.59
CA LYS A 345 0.13 -20.90 -7.96
C LYS A 345 0.44 -20.45 -9.39
N LYS A 346 -0.45 -20.75 -10.35
CA LYS A 346 -0.26 -20.31 -11.74
C LYS A 346 -0.26 -18.78 -11.85
N LEU A 347 -1.13 -18.13 -11.11
CA LEU A 347 -1.18 -16.66 -11.07
C LEU A 347 0.08 -16.08 -10.42
N ALA A 348 0.57 -16.68 -9.33
CA ALA A 348 1.81 -16.29 -8.67
C ALA A 348 3.01 -16.40 -9.62
N ASP A 349 3.12 -17.48 -10.37
CA ASP A 349 4.16 -17.67 -11.40
C ASP A 349 4.07 -16.61 -12.51
N THR A 350 2.84 -16.27 -12.95
CA THR A 350 2.61 -15.24 -13.98
C THR A 350 3.11 -13.86 -13.55
N PHE A 351 2.90 -13.50 -12.28
CA PHE A 351 3.32 -12.21 -11.74
C PHE A 351 4.70 -12.23 -11.08
N GLY A 352 5.36 -13.38 -11.00
CA GLY A 352 6.67 -13.53 -10.37
C GLY A 352 6.66 -13.24 -8.87
N VAL A 353 5.58 -13.58 -8.16
CA VAL A 353 5.39 -13.30 -6.74
C VAL A 353 5.45 -14.56 -5.88
N SER A 354 5.81 -14.41 -4.60
CA SER A 354 5.76 -15.48 -3.62
C SER A 354 4.50 -15.35 -2.76
N VAL A 355 3.85 -16.47 -2.48
CA VAL A 355 2.56 -16.48 -1.77
C VAL A 355 2.55 -17.53 -0.65
N LEU A 356 1.97 -17.17 0.49
CA LEU A 356 1.64 -18.06 1.61
C LEU A 356 0.13 -18.00 1.84
N TRP A 357 -0.53 -19.15 1.76
CA TRP A 357 -1.94 -19.32 2.11
C TRP A 357 -2.07 -19.95 3.49
N LEU A 358 -2.81 -19.32 4.41
CA LEU A 358 -3.30 -19.93 5.62
C LEU A 358 -4.75 -20.42 5.38
N MET A 359 -4.92 -21.71 5.31
CA MET A 359 -6.19 -22.37 5.02
C MET A 359 -7.18 -22.28 6.19
N ALA A 360 -8.47 -22.42 5.92
CA ALA A 360 -9.50 -22.43 6.95
C ALA A 360 -9.38 -23.59 7.97
N ASP A 361 -8.79 -24.72 7.56
CA ASP A 361 -8.47 -25.85 8.44
C ASP A 361 -7.18 -25.67 9.24
N GLY A 362 -6.46 -24.56 8.99
CA GLY A 362 -5.19 -24.23 9.65
C GLY A 362 -3.95 -24.71 8.90
N GLY A 363 -4.11 -25.42 7.78
CA GLY A 363 -3.00 -25.81 6.90
C GLY A 363 -2.31 -24.61 6.28
N ILE A 364 -1.01 -24.74 5.99
CA ILE A 364 -0.21 -23.71 5.32
C ILE A 364 0.27 -24.24 3.98
N VAL A 365 0.05 -23.47 2.91
CA VAL A 365 0.57 -23.75 1.57
C VAL A 365 1.44 -22.57 1.15
N LYS A 366 2.56 -22.83 0.47
CA LYS A 366 3.49 -21.81 -0.04
C LYS A 366 3.81 -22.07 -1.51
N THR A 367 4.18 -21.00 -2.24
CA THR A 367 4.86 -21.15 -3.54
C THR A 367 6.32 -21.59 -3.31
N GLY A 368 6.93 -22.27 -4.31
CA GLY A 368 8.26 -22.81 -4.18
C GLY A 368 9.39 -21.79 -3.98
N GLN A 369 9.13 -20.52 -4.27
CA GLN A 369 10.10 -19.41 -4.12
C GLN A 369 9.95 -18.65 -2.80
N TRP A 370 9.13 -19.12 -1.86
CA TRP A 370 8.99 -18.49 -0.54
C TRP A 370 10.33 -18.55 0.21
N PRO A 371 11.03 -17.43 0.42
CA PRO A 371 12.34 -17.43 1.06
C PRO A 371 12.23 -17.87 2.52
N ALA A 372 13.04 -18.86 2.88
CA ALA A 372 13.16 -19.29 4.28
C ALA A 372 14.06 -18.32 5.05
N CYS A 373 13.61 -17.89 6.23
CA CYS A 373 14.43 -17.16 7.18
C CYS A 373 15.25 -18.15 8.02
N ASP A 374 16.48 -17.78 8.41
CA ASP A 374 17.24 -18.48 9.45
C ASP A 374 16.64 -18.12 10.83
N PRO A 375 15.97 -19.03 11.54
CA PRO A 375 15.32 -18.73 12.81
C PRO A 375 16.29 -18.29 13.93
N LYS A 376 17.60 -18.44 13.73
CA LYS A 376 18.64 -18.04 14.69
C LYS A 376 19.07 -16.57 14.55
N LYS A 377 18.57 -15.84 13.57
CA LYS A 377 18.90 -14.43 13.30
C LYS A 377 17.72 -13.48 13.56
N GLN A 378 16.88 -13.81 14.54
CA GLN A 378 15.79 -12.93 14.96
C GLN A 378 16.37 -11.76 15.79
N ASP A 379 16.12 -10.51 15.35
CA ASP A 379 16.42 -9.27 16.07
C ASP A 379 15.31 -8.90 17.06
#